data_5fa6912d87cabab0bb077993b90f5e35
#
_entry.id   5fa6912d87cabab0bb077993b90f5e35
#
_cell.length_a   1.000
_cell.length_b   1.000
_cell.length_c   1.000
_cell.angle_alpha   90.00
_cell.angle_beta   90.00
_cell.angle_gamma   90.00
#
_symmetry.space_group_name_H-M   'P 1'
#
loop_
_entity.id
_entity.type
_entity.pdbx_description
1 polymer ?
#
loop_
_entity_poly.entity_id
_entity_poly.type
_entity_poly.pdbx_seq_one_letter_code
_entity_poly.pdbx_strand_id
1 'polypeptide(L)'
;YELWNHPPFDPTLKDDRIYARGACDDKGQMYMHVKAFETMMATDTLTCNVKFMIEGEEEVGSNSLENFIKEEKGKLSADVILISDTSIINNDTPSITVGLRGLSYLEVEITGPNKDLHSGVYGGAVANPINILTKLIADMQDENGRVTLPGFYDDVLEYSDRERAEMAKAPFDINHYKKELDIQEVKG
;
A
#
# COMPACT_ATOMS: atom_id res chain seq x y z
N TYR A 1 4.33 20.33 -7.33
CA TYR A 1 3.16 20.84 -6.57
C TYR A 1 1.99 21.25 -7.47
N GLU A 2 2.17 21.34 -8.78
CA GLU A 2 1.19 21.85 -9.76
C GLU A 2 -0.09 20.99 -9.86
N LEU A 3 -0.02 19.73 -9.49
CA LEU A 3 -1.16 18.80 -9.51
C LEU A 3 -2.05 18.89 -8.25
N TRP A 4 -1.65 19.63 -7.24
CA TRP A 4 -2.42 19.79 -6.03
C TRP A 4 -3.50 20.85 -6.19
N ASN A 5 -4.75 20.54 -5.81
CA ASN A 5 -5.86 21.49 -5.80
C ASN A 5 -5.79 22.49 -4.63
N HIS A 6 -5.03 22.14 -3.58
CA HIS A 6 -4.78 22.97 -2.39
C HIS A 6 -3.29 22.92 -2.05
N PRO A 7 -2.72 23.94 -1.38
CA PRO A 7 -1.31 23.92 -0.98
C PRO A 7 -0.99 22.68 -0.13
N PRO A 8 -0.01 21.84 -0.52
CA PRO A 8 0.23 20.58 0.20
C PRO A 8 0.84 20.77 1.60
N PHE A 9 1.53 21.88 1.86
CA PHE A 9 2.20 22.16 3.13
C PHE A 9 1.58 23.35 3.90
N ASP A 10 0.46 23.85 3.43
CA ASP A 10 -0.37 24.86 4.12
C ASP A 10 -1.78 24.31 4.24
N PRO A 11 -2.16 23.72 5.39
CA PRO A 11 -3.41 22.99 5.52
C PRO A 11 -4.64 23.83 5.23
N THR A 12 -5.48 23.35 4.32
CA THR A 12 -6.74 24.00 3.96
C THR A 12 -7.90 23.27 4.61
N LEU A 13 -8.68 23.98 5.43
CA LEU A 13 -9.96 23.51 5.98
C LEU A 13 -11.09 23.87 5.03
N LYS A 14 -11.80 22.87 4.53
CA LYS A 14 -12.94 23.06 3.63
C LYS A 14 -13.91 21.90 3.73
N ASP A 15 -15.20 22.18 3.81
CA ASP A 15 -16.27 21.18 3.85
C ASP A 15 -16.01 20.07 4.91
N ASP A 16 -15.61 20.48 6.12
CA ASP A 16 -15.25 19.64 7.26
C ASP A 16 -14.08 18.65 6.99
N ARG A 17 -13.25 18.98 6.01
CA ARG A 17 -12.05 18.20 5.64
C ARG A 17 -10.80 19.04 5.73
N ILE A 18 -9.68 18.35 6.00
CA ILE A 18 -8.33 18.92 5.97
C ILE A 18 -7.62 18.43 4.72
N TYR A 19 -7.21 19.37 3.87
CA TYR A 19 -6.43 19.09 2.67
C TYR A 19 -4.98 19.50 2.91
N ALA A 20 -4.09 18.51 2.99
CA ALA A 20 -2.65 18.72 3.12
C ALA A 20 -1.89 17.41 2.87
N ARG A 21 -0.58 17.52 2.59
CA ARG A 21 0.31 16.34 2.55
C ARG A 21 0.34 15.64 3.91
N GLY A 22 0.11 14.32 3.92
CA GLY A 22 0.12 13.51 5.13
C GLY A 22 -1.14 13.63 5.99
N ALA A 23 -2.20 14.32 5.53
CA ALA A 23 -3.42 14.47 6.33
C ALA A 23 -4.12 13.13 6.59
N CYS A 24 -4.20 12.25 5.58
CA CYS A 24 -4.80 10.92 5.69
C CYS A 24 -3.79 9.78 5.55
N ASP A 25 -2.51 10.09 5.33
CA ASP A 25 -1.40 9.16 5.22
C ASP A 25 -0.12 9.81 5.78
N ASP A 26 0.24 9.60 7.11
CA ASP A 26 -0.68 8.97 8.11
C ASP A 26 -0.84 9.84 9.38
N LYS A 27 -0.66 11.19 9.29
CA LYS A 27 -0.76 12.08 10.46
C LYS A 27 -2.13 12.03 11.14
N GLY A 28 -3.20 11.76 10.39
CA GLY A 28 -4.53 11.54 10.95
C GLY A 28 -4.56 10.32 11.87
N GLN A 29 -4.02 9.20 11.41
CA GLN A 29 -3.93 7.96 12.17
C GLN A 29 -3.00 8.10 13.39
N MET A 30 -1.85 8.75 13.22
CA MET A 30 -0.96 9.07 14.34
C MET A 30 -1.69 9.94 15.39
N TYR A 31 -2.43 10.96 14.97
CA TYR A 31 -3.16 11.84 15.87
C TYR A 31 -4.27 11.12 16.63
N MET A 32 -4.89 10.13 16.03
CA MET A 32 -5.87 9.27 16.69
C MET A 32 -5.27 8.57 17.93
N HIS A 33 -4.03 8.07 17.85
CA HIS A 33 -3.32 7.48 18.99
C HIS A 33 -3.04 8.51 20.08
N VAL A 34 -2.63 9.72 19.72
CA VAL A 34 -2.41 10.82 20.67
C VAL A 34 -3.70 11.14 21.41
N LYS A 35 -4.83 11.23 20.69
CA LYS A 35 -6.14 11.51 21.31
C LYS A 35 -6.65 10.39 22.20
N ALA A 36 -6.41 9.13 21.82
CA ALA A 36 -6.73 7.99 22.65
C ALA A 36 -5.89 8.02 23.94
N PHE A 37 -4.60 8.30 23.85
CA PHE A 37 -3.72 8.42 24.99
C PHE A 37 -4.14 9.57 25.93
N GLU A 38 -4.41 10.76 25.39
CA GLU A 38 -4.94 11.90 26.18
C GLU A 38 -6.22 11.51 26.95
N THR A 39 -7.14 10.82 26.27
CA THR A 39 -8.40 10.41 26.87
C THR A 39 -8.18 9.43 28.03
N MET A 40 -7.34 8.41 27.81
CA MET A 40 -7.01 7.42 28.84
C MET A 40 -6.32 8.06 30.05
N MET A 41 -5.44 9.03 29.83
CA MET A 41 -4.82 9.80 30.91
C MET A 41 -5.84 10.65 31.67
N ALA A 42 -6.74 11.34 30.97
CA ALA A 42 -7.75 12.20 31.58
C ALA A 42 -8.82 11.41 32.39
N THR A 43 -9.07 10.18 32.02
CA THR A 43 -10.05 9.29 32.66
C THR A 43 -9.43 8.31 33.66
N ASP A 44 -8.13 8.38 33.89
CA ASP A 44 -7.37 7.45 34.74
C ASP A 44 -7.58 5.97 34.38
N THR A 45 -7.69 5.68 33.07
CA THR A 45 -7.90 4.34 32.56
C THR A 45 -6.66 3.71 31.91
N LEU A 46 -5.56 4.44 31.84
CA LEU A 46 -4.30 3.94 31.29
C LEU A 46 -3.64 2.98 32.26
N THR A 47 -3.53 1.70 31.89
CA THR A 47 -3.00 0.63 32.74
C THR A 47 -1.64 0.09 32.29
N CYS A 48 -1.03 0.69 31.27
CA CYS A 48 0.25 0.25 30.71
C CYS A 48 1.18 1.42 30.42
N ASN A 49 2.46 1.12 30.19
CA ASN A 49 3.41 2.10 29.67
C ASN A 49 3.21 2.26 28.16
N VAL A 50 3.29 3.48 27.68
CA VAL A 50 3.16 3.79 26.26
C VAL A 50 4.44 4.43 25.74
N LYS A 51 4.89 3.99 24.59
CA LYS A 51 6.00 4.59 23.83
C LYS A 51 5.48 4.99 22.46
N PHE A 52 5.81 6.19 22.02
CA PHE A 52 5.55 6.62 20.66
C PHE A 52 6.88 6.61 19.90
N MET A 53 6.92 5.90 18.79
CA MET A 53 8.00 5.95 17.81
C MET A 53 7.43 6.58 16.54
N ILE A 54 7.93 7.75 16.19
CA ILE A 54 7.45 8.53 15.05
C ILE A 54 8.56 8.58 14.03
N GLU A 55 8.26 8.13 12.81
CA GLU A 55 9.17 8.08 11.68
C GLU A 55 8.81 9.15 10.64
N GLY A 56 9.79 9.65 9.92
CA GLY A 56 9.62 10.63 8.84
C GLY A 56 10.17 10.19 7.48
N GLU A 57 10.61 8.94 7.34
CA GLU A 57 11.25 8.42 6.12
C GLU A 57 10.43 7.29 5.44
N GLU A 58 9.22 6.98 5.92
CA GLU A 58 8.43 5.83 5.41
C GLU A 58 8.23 5.94 3.89
N GLU A 59 7.81 7.08 3.40
CA GLU A 59 7.53 7.37 1.97
C GLU A 59 8.78 7.36 1.06
N VAL A 60 9.96 7.25 1.63
CA VAL A 60 11.23 7.17 0.90
C VAL A 60 12.04 5.92 1.23
N GLY A 61 11.38 4.92 1.86
CA GLY A 61 11.90 3.57 2.10
C GLY A 61 12.62 3.36 3.43
N SER A 62 12.43 4.26 4.43
CA SER A 62 12.87 4.06 5.83
C SER A 62 14.34 3.69 5.99
N ASN A 63 15.24 4.31 5.24
CA ASN A 63 16.65 3.92 5.16
C ASN A 63 17.39 3.93 6.52
N SER A 64 16.97 4.81 7.44
CA SER A 64 17.59 4.93 8.77
C SER A 64 16.95 4.03 9.82
N LEU A 65 15.75 3.50 9.58
CA LEU A 65 14.92 2.82 10.58
C LEU A 65 15.56 1.54 11.12
N GLU A 66 16.12 0.71 10.26
CA GLU A 66 16.71 -0.57 10.67
C GLU A 66 17.88 -0.36 11.66
N ASN A 67 18.75 0.60 11.37
CA ASN A 67 19.88 0.92 12.23
C ASN A 67 19.40 1.51 13.56
N PHE A 68 18.45 2.44 13.52
CA PHE A 68 17.85 3.03 14.72
C PHE A 68 17.22 1.95 15.63
N ILE A 69 16.47 1.01 15.08
CA ILE A 69 15.87 -0.09 15.85
C ILE A 69 16.95 -0.97 16.51
N LYS A 70 18.06 -1.25 15.81
CA LYS A 70 19.17 -2.05 16.36
C LYS A 70 19.85 -1.33 17.51
N GLU A 71 20.13 -0.04 17.36
CA GLU A 71 20.82 0.78 18.34
C GLU A 71 19.96 1.04 19.59
N GLU A 72 18.68 1.32 19.41
CA GLU A 72 17.75 1.69 20.49
C GLU A 72 16.86 0.53 20.97
N LYS A 73 17.23 -0.72 20.66
CA LYS A 73 16.47 -1.93 20.99
C LYS A 73 15.98 -1.98 22.43
N GLY A 74 16.81 -1.56 23.39
CA GLY A 74 16.46 -1.54 24.80
C GLY A 74 15.34 -0.54 25.13
N LYS A 75 15.37 0.65 24.51
CA LYS A 75 14.33 1.67 24.70
C LYS A 75 13.03 1.28 23.97
N LEU A 76 13.14 0.63 22.83
CA LEU A 76 11.99 0.24 21.98
C LEU A 76 11.32 -1.05 22.44
N SER A 77 11.91 -1.81 23.38
CA SER A 77 11.30 -3.04 23.89
C SER A 77 9.88 -2.80 24.38
N ALA A 78 8.93 -3.59 23.88
CA ALA A 78 7.50 -3.53 24.20
C ALA A 78 6.89 -4.94 24.10
N ASP A 79 5.78 -5.17 24.79
CA ASP A 79 5.02 -6.42 24.73
C ASP A 79 4.11 -6.46 23.49
N VAL A 80 3.64 -5.27 23.05
CA VAL A 80 2.77 -5.09 21.89
C VAL A 80 3.25 -3.90 21.07
N ILE A 81 3.24 -4.04 19.77
CA ILE A 81 3.46 -2.95 18.81
C ILE A 81 2.13 -2.74 18.07
N LEU A 82 1.66 -1.49 18.06
CA LEU A 82 0.46 -1.08 17.35
C LEU A 82 0.84 -0.14 16.19
N ILE A 83 0.53 -0.54 14.99
CA ILE A 83 0.73 0.24 13.76
C ILE A 83 -0.62 0.43 13.13
N SER A 84 -0.97 1.68 12.79
CA SER A 84 -2.28 2.05 12.20
C SER A 84 -2.15 2.81 10.90
N ASP A 85 -1.10 2.52 10.14
CA ASP A 85 -0.96 3.03 8.78
C ASP A 85 -1.94 2.29 7.85
N THR A 86 -3.21 2.61 8.02
CA THR A 86 -4.35 1.96 7.35
C THR A 86 -5.46 2.96 7.10
N SER A 87 -6.32 2.66 6.13
CA SER A 87 -7.51 3.45 5.83
C SER A 87 -8.77 2.86 6.49
N ILE A 88 -9.80 3.69 6.63
CA ILE A 88 -11.18 3.24 6.94
C ILE A 88 -11.95 2.99 5.63
N ILE A 89 -12.99 2.17 5.69
CA ILE A 89 -13.82 1.84 4.51
C ILE A 89 -14.50 3.11 3.94
N ASN A 90 -15.10 3.90 4.82
CA ASN A 90 -15.67 5.22 4.53
C ASN A 90 -15.87 5.99 5.83
N ASN A 91 -16.28 7.26 5.74
CA ASN A 91 -16.43 8.15 6.91
C ASN A 91 -17.43 7.65 7.95
N ASP A 92 -18.41 6.85 7.55
CA ASP A 92 -19.51 6.38 8.41
C ASP A 92 -19.34 4.93 8.86
N THR A 93 -18.28 4.26 8.40
CA THR A 93 -18.05 2.83 8.68
C THR A 93 -16.68 2.62 9.31
N PRO A 94 -16.58 2.58 10.65
CA PRO A 94 -15.35 2.25 11.32
C PRO A 94 -14.92 0.81 10.97
N SER A 95 -13.62 0.61 10.85
CA SER A 95 -13.04 -0.70 10.51
C SER A 95 -11.76 -0.96 11.28
N ILE A 96 -11.46 -2.25 11.46
CA ILE A 96 -10.19 -2.73 11.99
C ILE A 96 -9.54 -3.56 10.89
N THR A 97 -8.37 -3.13 10.43
CA THR A 97 -7.58 -3.89 9.47
C THR A 97 -6.95 -5.09 10.16
N VAL A 98 -7.26 -6.29 9.68
CA VAL A 98 -6.80 -7.56 10.28
C VAL A 98 -5.73 -8.27 9.45
N GLY A 99 -5.33 -7.68 8.32
CA GLY A 99 -4.30 -8.20 7.43
C GLY A 99 -3.97 -7.21 6.32
N LEU A 100 -2.80 -7.38 5.73
CA LEU A 100 -2.29 -6.55 4.64
C LEU A 100 -2.00 -7.43 3.43
N ARG A 101 -2.00 -6.82 2.25
CA ARG A 101 -1.54 -7.47 1.04
C ARG A 101 0.00 -7.53 1.05
N GLY A 102 0.55 -8.66 0.62
CA GLY A 102 1.99 -8.77 0.37
C GLY A 102 2.41 -7.95 -0.85
N LEU A 103 3.70 -7.67 -0.93
CA LEU A 103 4.35 -7.02 -2.05
C LEU A 103 5.50 -7.89 -2.54
N SER A 104 5.57 -8.10 -3.87
CA SER A 104 6.76 -8.61 -4.54
C SER A 104 7.19 -7.60 -5.60
N TYR A 105 8.41 -7.11 -5.49
CA TYR A 105 9.00 -6.22 -6.48
C TYR A 105 10.04 -6.99 -7.29
N LEU A 106 9.94 -6.96 -8.62
CA LEU A 106 10.84 -7.65 -9.53
C LEU A 106 11.28 -6.68 -10.64
N GLU A 107 12.54 -6.80 -11.01
CA GLU A 107 13.09 -6.16 -12.19
C GLU A 107 13.45 -7.23 -13.21
N VAL A 108 13.09 -7.01 -14.47
CA VAL A 108 13.41 -7.93 -15.56
C VAL A 108 14.23 -7.20 -16.60
N GLU A 109 15.45 -7.67 -16.80
CA GLU A 109 16.34 -7.16 -17.84
C GLU A 109 16.50 -8.20 -18.97
N ILE A 110 16.29 -7.77 -20.21
CA ILE A 110 16.53 -8.59 -21.40
C ILE A 110 17.74 -8.03 -22.15
N THR A 111 18.82 -8.77 -22.14
CA THR A 111 20.04 -8.39 -22.87
C THR A 111 19.94 -8.87 -24.32
N GLY A 112 20.06 -7.94 -25.24
CA GLY A 112 20.07 -8.19 -26.69
C GLY A 112 21.49 -8.31 -27.26
N PRO A 113 21.67 -8.10 -28.58
CA PRO A 113 22.98 -8.08 -29.24
C PRO A 113 23.92 -7.01 -28.65
N ASN A 114 25.22 -7.21 -28.83
CA ASN A 114 26.27 -6.32 -28.31
C ASN A 114 26.38 -4.95 -29.00
N LYS A 115 25.52 -4.66 -29.94
CA LYS A 115 25.44 -3.39 -30.68
C LYS A 115 24.07 -3.21 -31.31
N ASP A 116 23.74 -1.98 -31.69
CA ASP A 116 22.53 -1.67 -32.45
C ASP A 116 22.58 -2.27 -33.84
N LEU A 117 21.48 -2.87 -34.25
CA LEU A 117 21.36 -3.54 -35.54
C LEU A 117 20.29 -2.84 -36.41
N HIS A 118 20.64 -2.65 -37.69
CA HIS A 118 19.72 -2.10 -38.67
C HIS A 118 18.58 -3.11 -38.97
N SER A 119 17.35 -2.74 -38.72
CA SER A 119 16.17 -3.63 -38.84
C SER A 119 15.96 -4.12 -40.27
N GLY A 120 16.28 -3.31 -41.30
CA GLY A 120 16.18 -3.69 -42.71
C GLY A 120 17.15 -4.81 -43.14
N VAL A 121 18.20 -5.06 -42.34
CA VAL A 121 19.20 -6.12 -42.62
C VAL A 121 19.02 -7.31 -41.70
N TYR A 122 18.76 -7.09 -40.43
CA TYR A 122 18.76 -8.11 -39.37
C TYR A 122 17.35 -8.46 -38.86
N GLY A 123 16.32 -7.69 -39.28
CA GLY A 123 14.94 -7.94 -38.88
C GLY A 123 14.47 -9.35 -39.29
N GLY A 124 13.84 -10.06 -38.35
CA GLY A 124 13.42 -11.46 -38.53
C GLY A 124 14.54 -12.50 -38.32
N ALA A 125 15.82 -12.10 -38.42
CA ALA A 125 16.95 -13.00 -38.17
C ALA A 125 17.46 -12.93 -36.73
N VAL A 126 17.40 -11.75 -36.11
CA VAL A 126 17.84 -11.50 -34.73
C VAL A 126 16.66 -11.05 -33.89
N ALA A 127 16.50 -11.67 -32.72
CA ALA A 127 15.39 -11.34 -31.81
C ALA A 127 15.55 -9.92 -31.25
N ASN A 128 14.46 -9.16 -31.26
CA ASN A 128 14.42 -7.84 -30.63
C ASN A 128 14.09 -8.02 -29.13
N PRO A 129 14.95 -7.50 -28.20
CA PRO A 129 14.73 -7.67 -26.77
C PRO A 129 13.42 -7.04 -26.26
N ILE A 130 12.94 -5.97 -26.91
CA ILE A 130 11.63 -5.36 -26.56
C ILE A 130 10.49 -6.34 -26.85
N ASN A 131 10.52 -7.03 -27.99
CA ASN A 131 9.49 -8.01 -28.35
C ASN A 131 9.52 -9.23 -27.40
N ILE A 132 10.70 -9.65 -26.96
CA ILE A 132 10.84 -10.72 -25.96
C ILE A 132 10.27 -10.27 -24.63
N LEU A 133 10.66 -9.08 -24.14
CA LEU A 133 10.21 -8.55 -22.87
C LEU A 133 8.68 -8.38 -22.82
N THR A 134 8.11 -7.77 -23.85
CA THR A 134 6.65 -7.55 -23.91
C THR A 134 5.89 -8.87 -23.93
N LYS A 135 6.37 -9.86 -24.67
CA LYS A 135 5.76 -11.19 -24.69
C LYS A 135 5.91 -11.88 -23.32
N LEU A 136 7.06 -11.84 -22.71
CA LEU A 136 7.30 -12.42 -21.39
C LEU A 136 6.35 -11.82 -20.34
N ILE A 137 6.21 -10.50 -20.30
CA ILE A 137 5.28 -9.83 -19.37
C ILE A 137 3.83 -10.22 -19.67
N ALA A 138 3.44 -10.24 -20.94
CA ALA A 138 2.08 -10.63 -21.32
C ALA A 138 1.75 -12.08 -20.94
N ASP A 139 2.73 -12.98 -21.05
CA ASP A 139 2.56 -14.40 -20.72
C ASP A 139 2.51 -14.66 -19.18
N MET A 140 2.86 -13.66 -18.34
CA MET A 140 2.81 -13.78 -16.87
C MET A 140 1.39 -13.74 -16.28
N GLN A 141 0.41 -13.37 -17.06
CA GLN A 141 -1.01 -13.37 -16.66
C GLN A 141 -1.87 -13.97 -17.78
N ASP A 142 -2.92 -14.68 -17.40
CA ASP A 142 -3.93 -15.14 -18.34
C ASP A 142 -5.00 -14.04 -18.63
N GLU A 143 -5.97 -14.37 -19.46
CA GLU A 143 -7.07 -13.46 -19.84
C GLU A 143 -7.94 -12.99 -18.66
N ASN A 144 -7.92 -13.73 -17.55
CA ASN A 144 -8.64 -13.42 -16.32
C ASN A 144 -7.78 -12.67 -15.29
N GLY A 145 -6.53 -12.32 -15.65
CA GLY A 145 -5.58 -11.66 -14.76
C GLY A 145 -4.91 -12.59 -13.75
N ARG A 146 -5.10 -13.93 -13.89
CA ARG A 146 -4.44 -14.90 -13.02
C ARG A 146 -2.97 -15.04 -13.40
N VAL A 147 -2.09 -15.00 -12.42
CA VAL A 147 -0.64 -15.19 -12.62
C VAL A 147 -0.38 -16.63 -13.11
N THR A 148 0.39 -16.76 -14.20
CA THR A 148 0.69 -18.05 -14.86
C THR A 148 2.02 -18.68 -14.42
N LEU A 149 2.76 -18.03 -13.53
CA LEU A 149 4.03 -18.53 -13.06
C LEU A 149 3.84 -19.83 -12.25
N PRO A 150 4.56 -20.91 -12.58
CA PRO A 150 4.45 -22.15 -11.84
C PRO A 150 4.80 -21.95 -10.35
N GLY A 151 4.00 -22.54 -9.48
CA GLY A 151 4.20 -22.46 -8.03
C GLY A 151 3.69 -21.17 -7.37
N PHE A 152 3.24 -20.18 -8.12
CA PHE A 152 2.81 -18.88 -7.55
C PHE A 152 1.68 -19.02 -6.52
N TYR A 153 0.79 -19.98 -6.68
CA TYR A 153 -0.36 -20.20 -5.80
C TYR A 153 -0.23 -21.40 -4.86
N ASP A 154 0.91 -22.10 -4.85
CA ASP A 154 1.05 -23.39 -4.13
C ASP A 154 0.85 -23.22 -2.61
N ASP A 155 1.34 -22.10 -2.05
CA ASP A 155 1.26 -21.80 -0.62
C ASP A 155 0.11 -20.85 -0.25
N VAL A 156 -0.80 -20.56 -1.19
CA VAL A 156 -1.94 -19.68 -0.93
C VAL A 156 -2.97 -20.40 -0.05
N LEU A 157 -3.23 -19.83 1.13
CA LEU A 157 -4.26 -20.33 2.03
C LEU A 157 -5.65 -19.87 1.57
N GLU A 158 -6.57 -20.81 1.45
CA GLU A 158 -7.95 -20.50 1.14
C GLU A 158 -8.70 -20.04 2.39
N TYR A 159 -9.47 -18.97 2.25
CA TYR A 159 -10.35 -18.51 3.31
C TYR A 159 -11.51 -19.51 3.51
N SER A 160 -11.84 -19.78 4.77
CA SER A 160 -13.04 -20.52 5.12
C SER A 160 -14.31 -19.75 4.74
N ASP A 161 -15.43 -20.46 4.58
CA ASP A 161 -16.73 -19.84 4.31
C ASP A 161 -17.12 -18.82 5.38
N ARG A 162 -16.72 -19.04 6.63
CA ARG A 162 -16.96 -18.12 7.74
C ARG A 162 -16.18 -16.81 7.53
N GLU A 163 -14.90 -16.88 7.19
CA GLU A 163 -14.06 -15.70 6.93
C GLU A 163 -14.58 -14.92 5.72
N ARG A 164 -14.95 -15.61 4.66
CA ARG A 164 -15.58 -14.97 3.49
C ARG A 164 -16.87 -14.25 3.84
N ALA A 165 -17.71 -14.88 4.67
CA ALA A 165 -18.96 -14.28 5.14
C ALA A 165 -18.74 -13.06 6.04
N GLU A 166 -17.69 -13.06 6.88
CA GLU A 166 -17.34 -11.88 7.68
C GLU A 166 -16.81 -10.73 6.81
N MET A 167 -15.94 -11.02 5.84
CA MET A 167 -15.43 -10.02 4.89
C MET A 167 -16.56 -9.40 4.04
N ALA A 168 -17.55 -10.20 3.65
CA ALA A 168 -18.70 -9.75 2.86
C ALA A 168 -19.63 -8.78 3.61
N LYS A 169 -19.47 -8.61 4.93
CA LYS A 169 -20.21 -7.60 5.71
C LYS A 169 -19.68 -6.17 5.47
N ALA A 170 -18.46 -6.05 4.97
CA ALA A 170 -17.91 -4.75 4.64
C ALA A 170 -18.77 -4.08 3.54
N PRO A 171 -19.29 -2.87 3.76
CA PRO A 171 -20.10 -2.21 2.75
C PRO A 171 -19.24 -1.84 1.55
N PHE A 172 -19.68 -2.27 0.38
CA PHE A 172 -19.05 -1.91 -0.88
C PHE A 172 -20.11 -1.58 -1.92
N ASP A 173 -20.07 -0.37 -2.46
CA ASP A 173 -20.93 0.06 -3.56
C ASP A 173 -20.05 0.33 -4.79
N ILE A 174 -20.13 -0.54 -5.77
CA ILE A 174 -19.37 -0.45 -7.03
C ILE A 174 -19.65 0.84 -7.80
N ASN A 175 -20.87 1.37 -7.73
CA ASN A 175 -21.22 2.59 -8.47
C ASN A 175 -20.62 3.82 -7.79
N HIS A 176 -20.64 3.84 -6.45
CA HIS A 176 -19.96 4.87 -5.68
C HIS A 176 -18.45 4.85 -5.94
N TYR A 177 -17.83 3.68 -5.88
CA TYR A 177 -16.42 3.46 -6.16
C TYR A 177 -16.00 3.95 -7.55
N LYS A 178 -16.76 3.58 -8.59
CA LYS A 178 -16.53 4.06 -9.96
C LYS A 178 -16.63 5.59 -10.08
N LYS A 179 -17.60 6.17 -9.40
CA LYS A 179 -17.81 7.63 -9.40
C LYS A 179 -16.69 8.39 -8.69
N GLU A 180 -16.21 7.88 -7.56
CA GLU A 180 -15.09 8.51 -6.84
C GLU A 180 -13.80 8.50 -7.65
N LEU A 181 -13.55 7.44 -8.40
CA LEU A 181 -12.36 7.27 -9.23
C LEU A 181 -12.50 7.85 -10.63
N ASP A 182 -13.69 8.33 -11.02
CA ASP A 182 -14.01 8.77 -12.38
C ASP A 182 -13.67 7.72 -13.45
N ILE A 183 -14.01 6.44 -13.17
CA ILE A 183 -13.80 5.31 -14.09
C ILE A 183 -15.13 4.67 -14.50
N GLN A 184 -15.16 4.10 -15.70
CA GLN A 184 -16.36 3.44 -16.22
C GLN A 184 -16.43 1.97 -15.85
N GLU A 185 -15.29 1.30 -15.77
CA GLU A 185 -15.19 -0.13 -15.52
C GLU A 185 -14.13 -0.43 -14.47
N VAL A 186 -14.32 -1.50 -13.72
CA VAL A 186 -13.31 -2.12 -12.87
C VAL A 186 -12.90 -3.45 -13.48
N LYS A 187 -11.66 -3.85 -13.28
CA LYS A 187 -11.13 -5.13 -13.71
C LYS A 187 -10.60 -5.86 -12.46
N GLY A 188 -11.07 -7.08 -12.23
CA GLY A 188 -10.69 -7.91 -11.06
C GLY A 188 -11.90 -8.47 -10.36
#